data_4fc0cde207fe60be17d1e3e106c8d380
#
_entry.id   4fc0cde207fe60be17d1e3e106c8d380
#
_cell.length_a   1.000
_cell.length_b   1.000
_cell.length_c   1.000
_cell.angle_alpha   90.00
_cell.angle_beta   90.00
_cell.angle_gamma   90.00
#
_symmetry.space_group_name_H-M   'P 1'
#
loop_
_entity.id
_entity.type
_entity.pdbx_description
1 polymer ?
#
loop_
_entity_poly.entity_id
_entity_poly.type
_entity_poly.pdbx_seq_one_letter_code
_entity_poly.pdbx_strand_id
1 'polypeptide(L)'
;QGGKLKPLAVAYKNRVSWLPNVPTLKELGLQNFEVTSWYAIVARSGTPPQIIQRLSRELNNIVQAPGFKKRYTDIGATTVGGRPEELGRFARQEAVQWIEEVKRVGIEPN
;
A
#
# COMPACT_ATOMS: atom_id res chain seq x y z
N GLN A 1 -14.78 3.09 15.63
CA GLN A 1 -15.89 2.17 15.98
C GLN A 1 -17.03 2.88 16.74
N GLY A 2 -17.27 4.15 16.43
CA GLY A 2 -18.29 4.94 17.13
C GLY A 2 -19.73 4.82 16.58
N GLY A 3 -20.03 3.86 15.69
CA GLY A 3 -21.37 3.62 15.14
C GLY A 3 -21.96 4.75 14.27
N LYS A 4 -21.23 5.85 14.07
CA LYS A 4 -21.70 7.02 13.32
C LYS A 4 -21.58 6.89 11.80
N LEU A 5 -20.79 5.92 11.32
CA LEU A 5 -20.55 5.67 9.89
C LEU A 5 -20.69 4.17 9.60
N LYS A 6 -21.31 3.85 8.47
CA LYS A 6 -21.43 2.49 7.95
C LYS A 6 -20.48 2.35 6.75
N PRO A 7 -19.43 1.51 6.82
CA PRO A 7 -18.60 1.23 5.65
C PRO A 7 -19.42 0.44 4.62
N LEU A 8 -19.35 0.84 3.35
CA LEU A 8 -20.09 0.22 2.25
C LEU A 8 -19.21 -0.74 1.45
N ALA A 9 -17.96 -0.35 1.19
CA ALA A 9 -16.99 -1.16 0.47
C ALA A 9 -15.57 -0.73 0.81
N VAL A 10 -14.59 -1.60 0.50
CA VAL A 10 -13.15 -1.29 0.57
C VAL A 10 -12.56 -1.27 -0.85
N ALA A 11 -11.74 -0.25 -1.13
CA ALA A 11 -11.03 -0.09 -2.41
C ALA A 11 -9.69 -0.85 -2.39
N TYR A 12 -9.73 -2.14 -2.06
CA TYR A 12 -8.56 -3.00 -1.99
C TYR A 12 -8.85 -4.34 -2.67
N LYS A 13 -7.80 -5.04 -3.11
CA LYS A 13 -7.92 -6.32 -3.84
C LYS A 13 -8.66 -7.42 -3.06
N ASN A 14 -8.52 -7.41 -1.72
CA ASN A 14 -9.15 -8.37 -0.83
C ASN A 14 -9.86 -7.64 0.30
N ARG A 15 -10.80 -8.33 0.98
CA ARG A 15 -11.39 -7.81 2.22
C ARG A 15 -10.30 -7.63 3.27
N VAL A 16 -10.44 -6.59 4.08
CA VAL A 16 -9.48 -6.29 5.14
C VAL A 16 -9.86 -6.97 6.44
N SER A 17 -8.88 -7.47 7.20
CA SER A 17 -9.11 -8.28 8.39
C SER A 17 -9.89 -7.57 9.51
N TRP A 18 -9.80 -6.25 9.58
CA TRP A 18 -10.52 -5.44 10.57
C TRP A 18 -11.94 -5.03 10.14
N LEU A 19 -12.34 -5.34 8.89
CA LEU A 19 -13.69 -5.16 8.35
C LEU A 19 -14.10 -6.39 7.52
N PRO A 20 -14.17 -7.60 8.09
CA PRO A 20 -14.33 -8.84 7.33
C PRO A 20 -15.68 -8.95 6.60
N ASN A 21 -16.69 -8.24 7.09
CA ASN A 21 -18.05 -8.23 6.53
C ASN A 21 -18.25 -7.14 5.47
N VAL A 22 -17.25 -6.27 5.20
CA VAL A 22 -17.34 -5.22 4.20
C VAL A 22 -16.78 -5.75 2.89
N PRO A 23 -17.56 -5.76 1.79
CA PRO A 23 -17.11 -6.25 0.50
C PRO A 23 -16.07 -5.32 -0.13
N THR A 24 -15.30 -5.85 -1.07
CA THR A 24 -14.44 -5.02 -1.93
C THR A 24 -15.27 -4.36 -3.04
N LEU A 25 -14.76 -3.27 -3.61
CA LEU A 25 -15.37 -2.66 -4.80
C LEU A 25 -15.46 -3.65 -5.97
N LYS A 26 -14.45 -4.53 -6.10
CA LYS A 26 -14.43 -5.60 -7.10
C LYS A 26 -15.58 -6.60 -6.92
N GLU A 27 -15.89 -7.02 -5.68
CA GLU A 27 -17.03 -7.89 -5.38
C GLU A 27 -18.37 -7.23 -5.70
N LEU A 28 -18.42 -5.90 -5.70
CA LEU A 28 -19.57 -5.09 -6.09
C LEU A 28 -19.64 -4.76 -7.60
N GLY A 29 -18.75 -5.36 -8.42
CA GLY A 29 -18.74 -5.19 -9.87
C GLY A 29 -17.88 -4.03 -10.39
N LEU A 30 -17.25 -3.24 -9.52
CA LEU A 30 -16.34 -2.15 -9.93
C LEU A 30 -14.93 -2.72 -10.14
N GLN A 31 -14.63 -3.12 -11.37
CA GLN A 31 -13.33 -3.66 -11.77
C GLN A 31 -12.27 -2.55 -11.78
N ASN A 32 -11.01 -2.92 -11.46
CA ASN A 32 -9.82 -2.04 -11.52
C ASN A 32 -9.91 -0.77 -10.66
N PHE A 33 -10.69 -0.80 -9.58
CA PHE A 33 -10.83 0.32 -8.65
C PHE A 33 -10.11 0.00 -7.33
N GLU A 34 -8.79 -0.14 -7.41
CA GLU A 34 -7.94 -0.32 -6.23
C GLU A 34 -7.21 0.99 -5.96
N VAL A 35 -7.53 1.63 -4.85
CA VAL A 35 -6.88 2.86 -4.40
C VAL A 35 -6.38 2.66 -2.98
N THR A 36 -5.08 2.68 -2.78
CA THR A 36 -4.46 2.53 -1.47
C THR A 36 -3.42 3.61 -1.24
N SER A 37 -3.39 4.14 -0.03
CA SER A 37 -2.23 4.93 0.42
C SER A 37 -1.13 3.98 0.86
N TRP A 38 0.09 4.24 0.46
CA TRP A 38 1.24 3.44 0.86
C TRP A 38 2.40 4.31 1.33
N TYR A 39 3.23 3.74 2.17
CA TYR A 39 4.41 4.39 2.72
C TYR A 39 5.62 3.49 2.50
N ALA A 40 6.74 4.08 2.14
CA ALA A 40 7.98 3.36 1.90
C ALA A 40 9.17 4.10 2.50
N ILE A 41 10.22 3.35 2.81
CA ILE A 41 11.53 3.88 3.15
C ILE A 41 12.40 3.78 1.92
N VAL A 42 12.98 4.89 1.50
CA VAL A 42 13.88 4.97 0.34
C VAL A 42 15.25 5.48 0.76
N ALA A 43 16.27 5.10 0.00
CA ALA A 43 17.62 5.60 0.17
C ALA A 43 18.00 6.51 -1.01
N ARG A 44 18.97 7.39 -0.80
CA ARG A 44 19.51 8.25 -1.84
C ARG A 44 20.13 7.41 -2.98
N SER A 45 20.00 7.89 -4.20
CA SER A 45 20.74 7.32 -5.34
C SER A 45 22.25 7.30 -5.07
N GLY A 46 22.92 6.21 -5.47
CA GLY A 46 24.35 6.01 -5.22
C GLY A 46 24.68 5.44 -3.83
N THR A 47 23.68 5.14 -2.98
CA THR A 47 23.95 4.40 -1.74
C THR A 47 24.54 3.02 -2.06
N PRO A 48 25.68 2.62 -1.43
CA PRO A 48 26.33 1.35 -1.71
C PRO A 48 25.38 0.15 -1.57
N PRO A 49 25.42 -0.82 -2.49
CA PRO A 49 24.50 -1.97 -2.48
C PRO A 49 24.49 -2.76 -1.16
N GLN A 50 25.64 -2.88 -0.51
CA GLN A 50 25.76 -3.58 0.78
C GLN A 50 24.95 -2.89 1.89
N ILE A 51 24.90 -1.55 1.89
CA ILE A 51 24.09 -0.77 2.83
C ILE A 51 22.60 -0.99 2.53
N ILE A 52 22.21 -0.93 1.25
CA ILE A 52 20.82 -1.20 0.83
C ILE A 52 20.38 -2.60 1.26
N GLN A 53 21.19 -3.62 1.02
CA GLN A 53 20.89 -5.00 1.40
C GLN A 53 20.74 -5.15 2.93
N ARG A 54 21.63 -4.53 3.70
CA ARG A 54 21.53 -4.56 5.15
C ARG A 54 20.28 -3.87 5.67
N LEU A 55 19.98 -2.66 5.19
CA LEU A 55 18.77 -1.92 5.56
C LEU A 55 17.51 -2.70 5.19
N SER A 56 17.45 -3.23 3.97
CA SER A 56 16.31 -4.03 3.51
C SER A 56 16.08 -5.25 4.41
N ARG A 57 17.11 -5.98 4.77
CA ARG A 57 17.00 -7.13 5.67
C ARG A 57 16.47 -6.72 7.04
N GLU A 58 17.07 -5.70 7.68
CA GLU A 58 16.64 -5.24 8.99
C GLU A 58 15.21 -4.70 8.99
N LEU A 59 14.84 -3.92 7.98
CA LEU A 59 13.47 -3.42 7.80
C LEU A 59 12.47 -4.57 7.61
N ASN A 60 12.81 -5.59 6.81
CA ASN A 60 11.95 -6.77 6.65
C ASN A 60 11.76 -7.51 7.97
N ASN A 61 12.80 -7.69 8.77
CA ASN A 61 12.68 -8.28 10.10
C ASN A 61 11.71 -7.51 10.99
N ILE A 62 11.81 -6.17 10.99
CA ILE A 62 10.93 -5.28 11.76
C ILE A 62 9.48 -5.41 11.30
N VAL A 63 9.20 -5.27 10.00
CA VAL A 63 7.82 -5.28 9.49
C VAL A 63 7.15 -6.65 9.59
N GLN A 64 7.95 -7.72 9.72
CA GLN A 64 7.44 -9.08 9.94
C GLN A 64 7.24 -9.42 11.42
N ALA A 65 7.81 -8.63 12.35
CA ALA A 65 7.69 -8.87 13.78
C ALA A 65 6.21 -8.78 14.24
N PRO A 66 5.72 -9.74 15.05
CA PRO A 66 4.30 -9.81 15.45
C PRO A 66 3.80 -8.52 16.11
N GLY A 67 4.61 -7.93 17.00
CA GLY A 67 4.25 -6.67 17.68
C GLY A 67 4.11 -5.48 16.73
N PHE A 68 4.98 -5.41 15.71
CA PHE A 68 4.90 -4.39 14.67
C PHE A 68 3.64 -4.58 13.81
N LYS A 69 3.39 -5.80 13.33
CA LYS A 69 2.17 -6.13 12.56
C LYS A 69 0.90 -5.78 13.32
N LYS A 70 0.82 -6.21 14.59
CA LYS A 70 -0.34 -5.91 15.43
C LYS A 70 -0.60 -4.41 15.52
N ARG A 71 0.44 -3.61 15.82
CA ARG A 71 0.31 -2.16 15.96
C ARG A 71 -0.23 -1.49 14.69
N TYR A 72 0.22 -1.93 13.51
CA TYR A 72 -0.27 -1.39 12.24
C TYR A 72 -1.67 -1.89 11.90
N THR A 73 -2.00 -3.15 12.17
CA THR A 73 -3.35 -3.68 12.02
C THR A 73 -4.36 -2.93 12.90
N ASP A 74 -3.98 -2.59 14.14
CA ASP A 74 -4.84 -1.85 15.07
C ASP A 74 -5.24 -0.45 14.54
N ILE A 75 -4.43 0.16 13.68
CA ILE A 75 -4.72 1.44 13.02
C ILE A 75 -5.24 1.29 11.57
N GLY A 76 -5.58 0.08 11.16
CA GLY A 76 -6.13 -0.19 9.83
C GLY A 76 -5.10 -0.24 8.70
N ALA A 77 -3.83 -0.47 9.00
CA ALA A 77 -2.76 -0.59 8.01
C ALA A 77 -2.23 -2.03 7.91
N THR A 78 -1.67 -2.37 6.76
CA THR A 78 -1.03 -3.67 6.49
C THR A 78 0.46 -3.47 6.25
N THR A 79 1.28 -4.27 6.93
CA THR A 79 2.72 -4.30 6.69
C THR A 79 3.03 -5.26 5.54
N VAL A 80 3.80 -4.81 4.55
CA VAL A 80 4.12 -5.61 3.36
C VAL A 80 5.55 -6.17 3.45
N GLY A 81 6.54 -5.31 3.53
CA GLY A 81 7.95 -5.69 3.37
C GLY A 81 8.28 -5.99 1.90
N GLY A 82 9.35 -6.74 1.68
CA GLY A 82 9.78 -7.15 0.34
C GLY A 82 11.18 -6.67 -0.03
N ARG A 83 11.57 -6.93 -1.28
CA ARG A 83 12.88 -6.57 -1.81
C ARG A 83 12.87 -5.17 -2.42
N PRO A 84 14.02 -4.46 -2.43
CA PRO A 84 14.12 -3.13 -3.03
C PRO A 84 13.62 -3.05 -4.48
N GLU A 85 13.89 -4.09 -5.28
CA GLU A 85 13.47 -4.15 -6.68
C GLU A 85 11.95 -4.29 -6.83
N GLU A 86 11.29 -4.93 -5.88
CA GLU A 86 9.82 -5.08 -5.83
C GLU A 86 9.16 -3.74 -5.55
N LEU A 87 9.67 -2.99 -4.57
CA LEU A 87 9.24 -1.62 -4.31
C LEU A 87 9.44 -0.72 -5.54
N GLY A 88 10.60 -0.83 -6.19
CA GLY A 88 10.91 -0.05 -7.39
C GLY A 88 9.96 -0.34 -8.56
N ARG A 89 9.56 -1.60 -8.76
CA ARG A 89 8.55 -1.97 -9.77
C ARG A 89 7.18 -1.42 -9.41
N PHE A 90 6.75 -1.64 -8.18
CA PHE A 90 5.48 -1.17 -7.66
C PHE A 90 5.34 0.36 -7.80
N ALA A 91 6.33 1.12 -7.35
CA ALA A 91 6.30 2.58 -7.44
C ALA A 91 6.21 3.09 -8.89
N ARG A 92 6.88 2.43 -9.85
CA ARG A 92 6.77 2.76 -11.27
C ARG A 92 5.37 2.46 -11.83
N GLN A 93 4.78 1.34 -11.46
CA GLN A 93 3.42 0.98 -11.88
C GLN A 93 2.39 1.96 -11.34
N GLU A 94 2.48 2.31 -10.06
CA GLU A 94 1.64 3.34 -9.43
C GLU A 94 1.78 4.69 -10.15
N ALA A 95 3.00 5.13 -10.44
CA ALA A 95 3.24 6.40 -11.13
C ALA A 95 2.58 6.42 -12.52
N VAL A 96 2.69 5.35 -13.30
CA VAL A 96 2.06 5.25 -14.62
C VAL A 96 0.54 5.29 -14.48
N GLN A 97 -0.04 4.49 -13.58
CA GLN A 97 -1.48 4.44 -13.36
C GLN A 97 -2.04 5.82 -12.96
N TRP A 98 -1.39 6.49 -12.02
CA TRP A 98 -1.86 7.80 -11.58
C TRP A 98 -1.71 8.89 -12.65
N ILE A 99 -0.65 8.85 -13.47
CA ILE A 99 -0.50 9.77 -14.61
C ILE A 99 -1.64 9.57 -15.61
N GLU A 100 -2.02 8.33 -15.91
CA GLU A 100 -3.13 8.02 -16.81
C GLU A 100 -4.47 8.50 -16.24
N GLU A 101 -4.72 8.27 -14.94
CA GLU A 101 -5.95 8.72 -14.27
C GLU A 101 -6.05 10.24 -14.23
N VAL A 102 -4.98 10.93 -13.89
CA VAL A 102 -4.93 12.40 -13.88
C VAL A 102 -5.26 12.98 -15.27
N LYS A 103 -4.69 12.40 -16.33
CA LYS A 103 -5.00 12.79 -17.71
C LYS A 103 -6.46 12.53 -18.07
N ARG A 104 -7.00 11.36 -17.66
CA ARG A 104 -8.38 10.96 -17.95
C ARG A 104 -9.42 11.91 -17.35
N VAL A 105 -9.14 12.46 -16.17
CA VAL A 105 -10.05 13.42 -15.50
C VAL A 105 -9.74 14.88 -15.83
N GLY A 106 -8.78 15.15 -16.74
CA GLY A 106 -8.47 16.49 -17.22
C GLY A 106 -7.75 17.39 -16.22
N ILE A 107 -7.04 16.82 -15.24
CA ILE A 107 -6.19 17.56 -14.31
C ILE A 107 -4.82 17.74 -14.98
N GLU A 108 -4.42 18.98 -15.24
CA GLU A 108 -3.07 19.30 -15.69
C GLU A 108 -2.15 19.43 -14.49
N PRO A 109 -1.00 18.72 -14.46
CA PRO A 109 0.01 18.94 -13.42
C PRO A 109 0.63 20.33 -13.59
N ASN A 110 0.65 21.09 -12.52
CA ASN A 110 1.35 22.37 -12.45
C ASN A 110 2.87 22.20 -12.51
#